data_38594fc5725ba84e6d03a1067646cd7d
#
_entry.id   38594fc5725ba84e6d03a1067646cd7d
#
_cell.length_a   1.000
_cell.length_b   1.000
_cell.length_c   1.000
_cell.angle_alpha   90.00
_cell.angle_beta   90.00
_cell.angle_gamma   90.00
#
_symmetry.space_group_name_H-M   'P 1'
#
loop_
_entity.id
_entity.type
_entity.pdbx_description
1 polymer ?
#
loop_
_entity_poly.entity_id
_entity_poly.type
_entity_poly.pdbx_seq_one_letter_code
_entity_poly.pdbx_strand_id
1 'polypeptide(L)'
;MSGPVAPKDPEKDRSYFYIMKEKETFGSLQTQGEYQGRGVQFIYESDGRLESSAEVTGEVCDEEILKKLGTVEGFKSLVHSIGISVEMEHSREPVTFVFQMYGKEDLYGGGTLIETELRGDGAEVRITLDTVKWKTDDDVPGQIRFVFETPEQSARVNVRFFLKDGFFVPKPQEERVVDMESHGYQKMIERSLLSMGDAGRIRRVVEKARAGEPVTIAYIGGSITQGAGAVPLHTQCYAYRFWKAFAGKYGKNNNVKLIKAGVGGTPSELGMIRFERDVLRDGKEKPDLVVVEFAVNDEGDETKGRCYESLVTKILSMPDAPAVLLLFAVFANDWNLQERLAPVGERYQLPMVSIRDAVTPQFRQAKDRVVSKNQFFYDAFHPTNLGHKIMADCLMYLIDRAVCEPDILRRMHEKPVYG
;
A
#
# COMPACT_ATOMS: atom_id res chain seq x y z
N MET A 1 20.08 43.25 37.81
CA MET A 1 18.70 42.74 37.91
C MET A 1 18.34 42.20 36.52
N SER A 2 18.24 40.88 36.40
CA SER A 2 17.72 40.23 35.18
C SER A 2 16.25 40.53 35.13
N GLY A 3 15.79 41.17 34.04
CA GLY A 3 14.35 41.39 33.78
C GLY A 3 13.57 40.07 33.70
N PRO A 4 12.24 40.15 33.82
CA PRO A 4 11.43 38.94 33.73
C PRO A 4 11.68 38.26 32.39
N VAL A 5 12.14 37.02 32.43
CA VAL A 5 12.25 36.18 31.26
C VAL A 5 10.82 35.83 30.81
N ALA A 6 10.44 36.20 29.58
CA ALA A 6 9.17 35.79 29.02
C ALA A 6 9.03 34.27 29.13
N PRO A 7 7.89 33.74 29.56
CA PRO A 7 7.70 32.29 29.59
C PRO A 7 7.93 31.75 28.17
N LYS A 8 8.80 30.74 28.07
CA LYS A 8 8.99 30.00 26.82
C LYS A 8 7.58 29.47 26.39
N ASP A 9 7.29 29.66 25.13
CA ASP A 9 6.09 29.01 24.53
C ASP A 9 6.31 27.49 24.57
N PRO A 10 5.69 26.76 25.50
CA PRO A 10 5.96 25.34 25.68
C PRO A 10 5.55 24.50 24.46
N GLU A 11 4.75 25.05 23.56
CA GLU A 11 4.29 24.33 22.36
C GLU A 11 5.33 24.35 21.23
N LYS A 12 6.20 25.34 21.16
CA LYS A 12 7.26 25.40 20.14
C LYS A 12 8.38 24.35 20.31
N ASP A 13 8.59 23.91 21.54
CA ASP A 13 9.70 22.99 21.88
C ASP A 13 9.23 21.56 22.20
N ARG A 14 7.92 21.23 22.05
CA ARG A 14 7.43 19.89 22.32
C ARG A 14 7.93 18.91 21.29
N SER A 15 8.44 17.76 21.74
CA SER A 15 8.71 16.63 20.89
C SER A 15 7.43 16.14 20.21
N TYR A 16 7.52 15.71 18.96
CA TYR A 16 6.36 15.24 18.19
C TYR A 16 6.77 14.17 17.20
N PHE A 17 5.79 13.38 16.79
CA PHE A 17 5.92 12.44 15.66
C PHE A 17 4.65 12.43 14.81
N TYR A 18 4.76 11.95 13.59
CA TYR A 18 3.64 11.81 12.69
C TYR A 18 3.02 10.41 12.78
N ILE A 19 1.71 10.33 12.69
CA ILE A 19 0.96 9.11 12.37
C ILE A 19 0.48 9.11 10.92
N MET A 20 0.38 10.30 10.32
CA MET A 20 0.17 10.50 8.89
C MET A 20 1.07 11.66 8.45
N LYS A 21 1.96 11.42 7.48
CA LYS A 21 2.87 12.42 6.96
C LYS A 21 2.78 12.44 5.45
N GLU A 22 2.33 13.57 4.90
CA GLU A 22 2.15 13.77 3.46
C GLU A 22 1.29 12.66 2.80
N LYS A 23 0.23 12.21 3.48
CA LYS A 23 -0.64 11.14 2.97
C LYS A 23 -1.72 11.71 2.07
N GLU A 24 -1.87 11.10 0.90
CA GLU A 24 -2.99 11.41 0.02
C GLU A 24 -4.29 10.81 0.56
N THR A 25 -5.37 11.58 0.51
CA THR A 25 -6.72 11.14 0.88
C THR A 25 -7.70 11.45 -0.25
N PHE A 26 -8.77 10.67 -0.34
CA PHE A 26 -9.80 10.82 -1.37
C PHE A 26 -11.19 10.58 -0.77
N GLY A 27 -12.05 11.56 -0.87
CA GLY A 27 -13.41 11.51 -0.36
C GLY A 27 -14.30 10.59 -1.19
N SER A 28 -14.40 9.33 -0.80
CA SER A 28 -15.31 8.38 -1.44
C SER A 28 -16.75 8.72 -1.13
N LEU A 29 -17.62 8.69 -2.16
CA LEU A 29 -19.05 8.96 -2.02
C LEU A 29 -19.68 8.01 -0.98
N GLN A 30 -20.36 8.59 0.00
CA GLN A 30 -21.18 7.84 0.94
C GLN A 30 -22.64 7.84 0.49
N THR A 31 -23.21 6.67 0.34
CA THR A 31 -24.60 6.50 -0.13
C THR A 31 -25.60 6.31 1.00
N GLN A 32 -25.11 6.02 2.22
CA GLN A 32 -25.93 5.76 3.40
C GLN A 32 -25.27 6.32 4.68
N GLY A 33 -26.02 6.45 5.75
CA GLY A 33 -25.55 6.90 7.05
C GLY A 33 -25.45 8.42 7.19
N GLU A 34 -24.77 8.86 8.25
CA GLU A 34 -24.67 10.29 8.63
C GLU A 34 -23.94 11.17 7.59
N TYR A 35 -23.09 10.56 6.77
CA TYR A 35 -22.31 11.26 5.73
C TYR A 35 -22.90 11.09 4.33
N GLN A 36 -24.18 10.73 4.22
CA GLN A 36 -24.80 10.52 2.91
C GLN A 36 -24.66 11.76 2.00
N GLY A 37 -24.18 11.53 0.79
CA GLY A 37 -23.92 12.58 -0.22
C GLY A 37 -22.58 13.29 -0.06
N ARG A 38 -21.82 13.03 0.99
CA ARG A 38 -20.50 13.60 1.25
C ARG A 38 -19.38 12.66 0.79
N GLY A 39 -18.16 13.20 0.67
CA GLY A 39 -16.95 12.42 0.45
C GLY A 39 -16.30 12.05 1.76
N VAL A 40 -15.95 10.79 1.98
CA VAL A 40 -15.28 10.37 3.20
C VAL A 40 -14.10 9.45 2.90
N GLN A 41 -12.96 9.75 3.55
CA GLN A 41 -11.82 8.83 3.67
C GLN A 41 -11.79 8.30 5.10
N PHE A 42 -11.94 6.99 5.24
CA PHE A 42 -11.77 6.29 6.50
C PHE A 42 -10.36 5.73 6.64
N ILE A 43 -9.75 5.93 7.80
CA ILE A 43 -8.45 5.36 8.19
C ILE A 43 -8.65 4.68 9.53
N TYR A 44 -8.40 3.38 9.57
CA TYR A 44 -8.60 2.57 10.76
C TYR A 44 -7.29 2.42 11.50
N GLU A 45 -7.20 3.00 12.69
CA GLU A 45 -6.00 3.04 13.53
C GLU A 45 -6.11 2.16 14.78
N SER A 46 -7.16 1.33 14.86
CA SER A 46 -7.33 0.33 15.93
C SER A 46 -6.44 -0.90 15.71
N ASP A 47 -6.37 -1.78 16.69
CA ASP A 47 -5.67 -3.07 16.64
C ASP A 47 -4.17 -2.96 16.34
N GLY A 48 -3.49 -2.02 17.00
CA GLY A 48 -2.05 -1.80 16.82
C GLY A 48 -1.69 -0.96 15.60
N ARG A 49 -2.65 -0.44 14.85
CA ARG A 49 -2.38 0.39 13.67
C ARG A 49 -1.81 1.75 14.00
N LEU A 50 -2.19 2.34 15.14
CA LEU A 50 -1.66 3.62 15.59
C LEU A 50 -0.17 3.50 15.94
N GLU A 51 0.22 2.41 16.63
CA GLU A 51 1.60 2.03 16.90
C GLU A 51 2.37 1.81 15.60
N SER A 52 1.80 1.02 14.68
CA SER A 52 2.40 0.75 13.38
C SER A 52 2.57 2.02 12.53
N SER A 53 1.61 2.92 12.56
CA SER A 53 1.71 4.22 11.89
C SER A 53 2.81 5.10 12.49
N ALA A 54 2.98 5.09 13.81
CA ALA A 54 4.07 5.78 14.49
C ALA A 54 5.44 5.22 14.09
N GLU A 55 5.58 3.90 13.94
CA GLU A 55 6.82 3.26 13.45
C GLU A 55 7.11 3.60 11.98
N VAL A 56 6.11 3.46 11.11
CA VAL A 56 6.29 3.62 9.65
C VAL A 56 6.44 5.08 9.26
N THR A 57 5.54 5.92 9.76
CA THR A 57 5.41 7.32 9.37
C THR A 57 6.22 8.25 10.27
N GLY A 58 6.20 7.97 11.57
CA GLY A 58 6.88 8.77 12.59
C GLY A 58 8.31 8.32 12.89
N GLU A 59 8.73 7.18 12.39
CA GLU A 59 10.03 6.55 12.69
C GLU A 59 10.25 6.34 14.21
N VAL A 60 9.17 6.11 14.97
CA VAL A 60 9.22 5.88 16.41
C VAL A 60 9.51 4.40 16.67
N CYS A 61 10.62 4.14 17.41
CA CYS A 61 11.04 2.78 17.76
C CYS A 61 11.06 2.54 19.29
N ASP A 62 10.62 3.51 20.08
CA ASP A 62 10.56 3.38 21.54
C ASP A 62 9.32 2.58 21.94
N GLU A 63 9.54 1.37 22.47
CA GLU A 63 8.45 0.46 22.83
C GLU A 63 7.53 1.00 23.93
N GLU A 64 8.03 1.84 24.86
CA GLU A 64 7.19 2.43 25.90
C GLU A 64 6.26 3.49 25.33
N ILE A 65 6.71 4.25 24.33
CA ILE A 65 5.88 5.21 23.59
C ILE A 65 4.84 4.46 22.76
N LEU A 66 5.25 3.43 22.02
CA LEU A 66 4.36 2.63 21.17
C LEU A 66 3.25 1.96 22.00
N LYS A 67 3.58 1.30 23.10
CA LYS A 67 2.59 0.67 23.99
C LYS A 67 1.54 1.65 24.53
N LYS A 68 1.91 2.92 24.76
CA LYS A 68 0.95 3.95 25.20
C LYS A 68 -0.09 4.30 24.16
N LEU A 69 0.19 4.09 22.88
CA LEU A 69 -0.75 4.34 21.80
C LEU A 69 -1.87 3.29 21.70
N GLY A 70 -1.68 2.12 22.32
CA GLY A 70 -2.63 1.00 22.27
C GLY A 70 -3.86 1.16 23.16
N THR A 71 -3.90 2.15 24.06
CA THR A 71 -5.07 2.42 24.93
C THR A 71 -5.35 3.91 25.04
N VAL A 72 -6.62 4.29 25.29
CA VAL A 72 -6.97 5.70 25.48
C VAL A 72 -6.28 6.30 26.70
N GLU A 73 -6.14 5.55 27.79
CA GLU A 73 -5.41 6.04 28.96
C GLU A 73 -3.92 6.26 28.69
N GLY A 74 -3.28 5.34 27.98
CA GLY A 74 -1.90 5.49 27.53
C GLY A 74 -1.74 6.70 26.59
N PHE A 75 -2.62 6.82 25.60
CA PHE A 75 -2.65 7.95 24.65
C PHE A 75 -2.78 9.29 25.40
N LYS A 76 -3.74 9.42 26.32
CA LYS A 76 -3.92 10.61 27.17
C LYS A 76 -2.69 10.92 28.03
N SER A 77 -1.97 9.89 28.49
CA SER A 77 -0.76 10.09 29.30
C SER A 77 0.42 10.60 28.48
N LEU A 78 0.49 10.25 27.20
CA LEU A 78 1.57 10.53 26.27
C LEU A 78 1.38 11.83 25.50
N VAL A 79 0.18 12.05 24.92
CA VAL A 79 -0.08 13.11 23.96
C VAL A 79 -0.62 14.35 24.66
N HIS A 80 -0.03 15.52 24.36
CA HIS A 80 -0.49 16.82 24.78
C HIS A 80 -1.52 17.40 23.80
N SER A 81 -1.18 17.39 22.51
CA SER A 81 -2.05 17.94 21.47
C SER A 81 -1.87 17.21 20.15
N ILE A 82 -2.91 17.25 19.33
CA ILE A 82 -2.94 16.72 17.96
C ILE A 82 -2.84 17.89 17.00
N GLY A 83 -1.86 17.88 16.10
CA GLY A 83 -1.73 18.83 15.00
C GLY A 83 -2.22 18.18 13.72
N ILE A 84 -3.12 18.86 13.02
CA ILE A 84 -3.72 18.39 11.77
C ILE A 84 -3.58 19.46 10.71
N SER A 85 -3.15 19.08 9.50
CA SER A 85 -3.23 19.96 8.32
C SER A 85 -3.82 19.21 7.14
N VAL A 86 -4.56 19.93 6.31
CA VAL A 86 -5.17 19.44 5.07
C VAL A 86 -4.87 20.43 3.97
N GLU A 87 -4.25 19.98 2.89
CA GLU A 87 -3.95 20.76 1.71
C GLU A 87 -4.71 20.20 0.51
N MET A 88 -5.59 21.02 -0.09
CA MET A 88 -6.36 20.67 -1.27
C MET A 88 -5.82 21.44 -2.49
N GLU A 89 -5.61 20.75 -3.60
CA GLU A 89 -5.02 21.34 -4.79
C GLU A 89 -5.96 22.35 -5.48
N HIS A 90 -7.25 22.03 -5.54
CA HIS A 90 -8.22 22.79 -6.34
C HIS A 90 -9.43 23.33 -5.56
N SER A 91 -9.49 23.13 -4.26
CA SER A 91 -10.60 23.55 -3.42
C SER A 91 -10.08 24.13 -2.11
N ARG A 92 -10.90 25.00 -1.50
CA ARG A 92 -10.71 25.49 -0.13
C ARG A 92 -11.96 25.25 0.70
N GLU A 93 -12.78 24.33 0.25
CA GLU A 93 -13.93 23.87 1.04
C GLU A 93 -13.46 23.29 2.35
N PRO A 94 -14.25 23.42 3.42
CA PRO A 94 -13.88 22.85 4.70
C PRO A 94 -13.82 21.32 4.64
N VAL A 95 -12.88 20.76 5.39
CA VAL A 95 -12.74 19.32 5.61
C VAL A 95 -12.84 19.07 7.10
N THR A 96 -13.76 18.21 7.52
CA THR A 96 -13.88 17.83 8.93
C THR A 96 -12.95 16.66 9.22
N PHE A 97 -12.03 16.88 10.16
CA PHE A 97 -11.25 15.81 10.77
C PHE A 97 -12.02 15.23 11.95
N VAL A 98 -12.08 13.91 12.02
CA VAL A 98 -12.69 13.18 13.13
C VAL A 98 -11.72 12.09 13.59
N PHE A 99 -11.38 12.10 14.88
CA PHE A 99 -10.66 10.99 15.52
C PHE A 99 -11.56 10.38 16.58
N GLN A 100 -11.97 9.16 16.36
CA GLN A 100 -12.90 8.40 17.19
C GLN A 100 -12.14 7.44 18.11
N MET A 101 -12.42 7.50 19.41
CA MET A 101 -12.07 6.43 20.33
C MET A 101 -13.14 5.33 20.23
N TYR A 102 -12.74 4.08 20.37
CA TYR A 102 -13.69 2.98 20.48
C TYR A 102 -14.09 2.77 21.93
N GLY A 103 -15.35 2.37 22.14
CA GLY A 103 -15.92 2.13 23.45
C GLY A 103 -15.74 0.67 23.89
N LYS A 104 -15.77 0.45 25.22
CA LYS A 104 -15.73 -0.88 25.83
C LYS A 104 -17.04 -1.64 25.66
N GLU A 105 -18.17 -0.93 25.85
CA GLU A 105 -19.52 -1.51 25.78
C GLU A 105 -20.12 -1.34 24.38
N ASP A 106 -19.95 -0.17 23.76
CA ASP A 106 -20.36 0.10 22.39
C ASP A 106 -19.16 0.54 21.57
N LEU A 107 -18.64 -0.39 20.76
CA LEU A 107 -17.42 -0.20 19.98
C LEU A 107 -17.45 1.09 19.15
N TYR A 108 -18.56 1.38 18.48
CA TYR A 108 -18.64 2.49 17.53
C TYR A 108 -19.38 3.73 18.06
N GLY A 109 -20.21 3.61 19.06
CA GLY A 109 -21.02 4.71 19.61
C GLY A 109 -20.61 5.18 21.00
N GLY A 110 -19.92 4.32 21.76
CA GLY A 110 -19.56 4.57 23.16
C GLY A 110 -18.42 5.56 23.37
N GLY A 111 -17.45 5.58 22.49
CA GLY A 111 -16.21 6.33 22.67
C GLY A 111 -16.29 7.84 22.37
N THR A 112 -15.24 8.55 22.76
CA THR A 112 -15.05 10.01 22.52
C THR A 112 -14.82 10.27 21.04
N LEU A 113 -15.42 11.35 20.52
CA LEU A 113 -15.10 11.93 19.22
C LEU A 113 -14.30 13.22 19.43
N ILE A 114 -13.16 13.33 18.76
CA ILE A 114 -12.34 14.53 18.69
C ILE A 114 -12.51 15.07 17.27
N GLU A 115 -13.16 16.22 17.13
CA GLU A 115 -13.55 16.75 15.83
C GLU A 115 -13.07 18.19 15.65
N THR A 116 -12.67 18.55 14.45
CA THR A 116 -12.39 19.94 14.06
C THR A 116 -12.58 20.14 12.56
N GLU A 117 -13.02 21.34 12.21
CA GLU A 117 -13.09 21.79 10.82
C GLU A 117 -11.74 22.40 10.41
N LEU A 118 -11.27 22.04 9.22
CA LEU A 118 -10.01 22.47 8.64
C LEU A 118 -10.31 23.20 7.32
N ARG A 119 -9.53 24.24 7.04
CA ARG A 119 -9.49 24.84 5.72
C ARG A 119 -8.53 24.04 4.85
N GLY A 120 -8.90 23.76 3.61
CA GLY A 120 -8.02 23.04 2.68
C GLY A 120 -6.78 23.83 2.22
N ASP A 121 -6.21 24.70 3.05
CA ASP A 121 -5.14 25.64 2.72
C ASP A 121 -3.74 25.19 3.26
N GLY A 122 -3.66 24.02 3.89
CA GLY A 122 -2.43 23.47 4.46
C GLY A 122 -2.08 24.03 5.86
N ALA A 123 -2.84 24.99 6.40
CA ALA A 123 -2.59 25.52 7.73
C ALA A 123 -2.85 24.46 8.81
N GLU A 124 -1.93 24.34 9.78
CA GLU A 124 -2.11 23.41 10.89
C GLU A 124 -3.10 23.95 11.93
N VAL A 125 -4.05 23.12 12.31
CA VAL A 125 -4.92 23.30 13.47
C VAL A 125 -4.45 22.37 14.59
N ARG A 126 -4.41 22.87 15.84
CA ARG A 126 -4.06 22.08 17.01
C ARG A 126 -5.23 21.89 17.95
N ILE A 127 -5.45 20.67 18.38
CA ILE A 127 -6.42 20.29 19.41
C ILE A 127 -5.65 19.86 20.65
N THR A 128 -5.77 20.63 21.75
CA THR A 128 -5.17 20.27 23.02
C THR A 128 -6.04 19.27 23.75
N LEU A 129 -5.49 18.13 24.18
CA LEU A 129 -6.26 17.05 24.77
C LEU A 129 -6.89 17.39 26.12
N ASP A 130 -6.37 18.39 26.83
CA ASP A 130 -6.96 18.87 28.08
C ASP A 130 -8.34 19.55 27.88
N THR A 131 -8.66 19.95 26.64
CA THR A 131 -9.96 20.53 26.29
C THR A 131 -10.99 19.47 25.88
N VAL A 132 -10.57 18.23 25.67
CA VAL A 132 -11.42 17.13 25.21
C VAL A 132 -12.25 16.58 26.37
N LYS A 133 -13.55 16.43 26.13
CA LYS A 133 -14.48 15.80 27.09
C LYS A 133 -14.48 14.28 26.87
N TRP A 134 -13.60 13.60 27.56
CA TRP A 134 -13.47 12.15 27.51
C TRP A 134 -14.69 11.44 28.09
N LYS A 135 -15.11 10.35 27.44
CA LYS A 135 -16.17 9.49 27.93
C LYS A 135 -15.61 8.38 28.82
N THR A 136 -16.44 7.87 29.71
CA THR A 136 -16.08 6.77 30.64
C THR A 136 -15.96 5.43 29.92
N ASP A 137 -16.60 5.31 28.76
CA ASP A 137 -16.59 4.10 27.93
C ASP A 137 -15.35 3.98 27.03
N ASP A 138 -14.51 5.01 26.96
CA ASP A 138 -13.29 4.99 26.13
C ASP A 138 -12.38 3.79 26.44
N ASP A 139 -11.93 3.09 25.39
CA ASP A 139 -11.04 1.93 25.49
C ASP A 139 -9.76 2.14 24.68
N VAL A 140 -9.85 2.09 23.34
CA VAL A 140 -8.72 2.19 22.45
C VAL A 140 -8.87 3.36 21.46
N PRO A 141 -7.76 4.00 21.04
CA PRO A 141 -7.79 4.87 19.88
C PRO A 141 -8.27 4.08 18.67
N GLY A 142 -9.31 4.57 18.02
CA GLY A 142 -10.04 3.80 17.02
C GLY A 142 -9.79 4.25 15.59
N GLN A 143 -10.62 5.15 15.06
CA GLN A 143 -10.69 5.48 13.66
C GLN A 143 -10.46 6.97 13.40
N ILE A 144 -9.67 7.29 12.39
CA ILE A 144 -9.57 8.65 11.83
C ILE A 144 -10.41 8.72 10.56
N ARG A 145 -11.12 9.85 10.39
CA ARG A 145 -11.91 10.17 9.18
C ARG A 145 -11.59 11.57 8.72
N PHE A 146 -11.53 11.73 7.39
CA PHE A 146 -11.59 13.05 6.75
C PHE A 146 -12.90 13.11 5.97
N VAL A 147 -13.76 14.08 6.31
CA VAL A 147 -15.07 14.26 5.72
C VAL A 147 -15.06 15.51 4.87
N PHE A 148 -15.20 15.33 3.57
CA PHE A 148 -15.25 16.39 2.56
C PHE A 148 -16.69 16.81 2.30
N GLU A 149 -16.92 18.06 2.00
CA GLU A 149 -18.27 18.59 1.68
C GLU A 149 -18.87 17.91 0.45
N THR A 150 -18.03 17.62 -0.56
CA THR A 150 -18.44 16.94 -1.78
C THR A 150 -17.60 15.67 -2.00
N PRO A 151 -18.15 14.64 -2.65
CA PRO A 151 -17.38 13.44 -2.98
C PRO A 151 -16.31 13.72 -4.04
N GLU A 152 -15.38 12.75 -4.18
CA GLU A 152 -14.29 12.74 -5.17
C GLU A 152 -13.24 13.85 -5.01
N GLN A 153 -13.27 14.59 -3.88
CA GLN A 153 -12.22 15.54 -3.54
C GLN A 153 -10.98 14.80 -3.01
N SER A 154 -9.80 15.32 -3.38
CA SER A 154 -8.50 14.83 -2.91
C SER A 154 -7.82 15.88 -2.05
N ALA A 155 -7.08 15.42 -1.05
CA ALA A 155 -6.25 16.27 -0.21
C ALA A 155 -4.98 15.55 0.21
N ARG A 156 -3.93 16.32 0.51
CA ARG A 156 -2.75 15.88 1.22
C ARG A 156 -2.90 16.23 2.69
N VAL A 157 -2.70 15.25 3.57
CA VAL A 157 -2.95 15.41 5.00
C VAL A 157 -1.74 15.07 5.83
N ASN A 158 -1.59 15.78 6.95
CA ASN A 158 -0.65 15.47 8.01
C ASN A 158 -1.41 15.36 9.33
N VAL A 159 -1.08 14.35 10.13
CA VAL A 159 -1.52 14.21 11.51
C VAL A 159 -0.31 13.90 12.37
N ARG A 160 -0.05 14.73 13.39
CA ARG A 160 1.07 14.55 14.30
C ARG A 160 0.66 14.71 15.76
N PHE A 161 1.32 13.96 16.62
CA PHE A 161 1.11 14.01 18.05
C PHE A 161 2.25 14.75 18.74
N PHE A 162 1.92 15.84 19.45
CA PHE A 162 2.84 16.56 20.32
C PHE A 162 2.83 15.93 21.71
N LEU A 163 3.98 15.61 22.22
CA LEU A 163 4.14 14.85 23.45
C LEU A 163 4.02 15.73 24.70
N LYS A 164 3.55 15.16 25.79
CA LYS A 164 3.63 15.75 27.13
C LYS A 164 5.08 15.84 27.59
N ASP A 165 5.33 16.69 28.58
CA ASP A 165 6.65 16.85 29.18
C ASP A 165 7.14 15.51 29.76
N GLY A 166 8.42 15.23 29.57
CA GLY A 166 9.05 13.98 30.00
C GLY A 166 9.10 12.89 28.91
N PHE A 167 8.39 13.06 27.80
CA PHE A 167 8.49 12.18 26.63
C PHE A 167 9.28 12.84 25.51
N PHE A 168 10.12 12.06 24.87
CA PHE A 168 10.98 12.56 23.81
C PHE A 168 11.13 11.55 22.68
N VAL A 169 11.04 12.04 21.43
CA VAL A 169 11.32 11.28 20.21
C VAL A 169 12.26 12.11 19.33
N PRO A 170 13.11 11.48 18.50
CA PRO A 170 13.92 12.21 17.51
C PRO A 170 13.02 13.04 16.57
N LYS A 171 13.54 14.17 16.10
CA LYS A 171 12.83 14.95 15.08
C LYS A 171 12.66 14.13 13.81
N PRO A 172 11.44 14.12 13.21
CA PRO A 172 11.20 13.46 11.93
C PRO A 172 12.16 14.00 10.86
N GLN A 173 12.70 13.09 10.06
CA GLN A 173 13.59 13.47 8.96
C GLN A 173 12.79 14.08 7.80
N GLU A 174 13.38 15.07 7.12
CA GLU A 174 12.84 15.58 5.86
C GLU A 174 13.02 14.51 4.76
N GLU A 175 11.99 14.30 3.98
CA GLU A 175 11.98 13.37 2.87
C GLU A 175 12.13 14.13 1.54
N ARG A 176 13.03 13.65 0.71
CA ARG A 176 13.20 14.20 -0.64
C ARG A 176 12.16 13.56 -1.58
N VAL A 177 11.73 14.33 -2.55
CA VAL A 177 10.91 13.78 -3.64
C VAL A 177 11.67 12.65 -4.32
N VAL A 178 11.03 11.52 -4.56
CA VAL A 178 11.64 10.38 -5.23
C VAL A 178 11.87 10.70 -6.71
N ASP A 179 13.13 10.72 -7.11
CA ASP A 179 13.52 10.86 -8.52
C ASP A 179 13.49 9.49 -9.20
N MET A 180 12.42 9.23 -9.96
CA MET A 180 12.19 7.96 -10.67
C MET A 180 13.12 7.76 -11.88
N GLU A 181 13.81 8.81 -12.33
CA GLU A 181 14.78 8.72 -13.44
C GLU A 181 16.21 8.49 -12.93
N SER A 182 16.42 8.61 -11.60
CA SER A 182 17.72 8.44 -10.98
C SER A 182 18.27 7.02 -11.17
N HIS A 183 19.59 6.92 -11.25
CA HIS A 183 20.28 5.63 -11.29
C HIS A 183 19.98 4.77 -10.02
N GLY A 184 19.79 5.42 -8.86
CA GLY A 184 19.39 4.75 -7.63
C GLY A 184 18.02 4.07 -7.74
N TYR A 185 17.04 4.77 -8.33
CA TYR A 185 15.70 4.22 -8.59
C TYR A 185 15.77 3.04 -9.57
N GLN A 186 16.48 3.19 -10.68
CA GLN A 186 16.64 2.12 -11.67
C GLN A 186 17.27 0.86 -11.04
N LYS A 187 18.33 1.02 -10.24
CA LYS A 187 18.93 -0.11 -9.50
C LYS A 187 17.99 -0.74 -8.46
N MET A 188 17.15 0.05 -7.83
CA MET A 188 16.12 -0.47 -6.92
C MET A 188 15.12 -1.34 -7.70
N ILE A 189 14.63 -0.87 -8.84
CA ILE A 189 13.71 -1.62 -9.71
C ILE A 189 14.39 -2.90 -10.24
N GLU A 190 15.65 -2.84 -10.67
CA GLU A 190 16.40 -4.02 -11.14
C GLU A 190 16.47 -5.14 -10.10
N ARG A 191 16.61 -4.81 -8.82
CA ARG A 191 16.64 -5.79 -7.72
C ARG A 191 15.33 -6.54 -7.53
N SER A 192 14.23 -6.02 -8.06
CA SER A 192 12.94 -6.71 -7.99
C SER A 192 12.87 -7.99 -8.80
N LEU A 193 13.74 -8.14 -9.80
CA LEU A 193 13.75 -9.32 -10.65
C LEU A 193 14.34 -10.51 -9.91
N LEU A 194 13.47 -11.31 -9.27
CA LEU A 194 13.87 -12.51 -8.55
C LEU A 194 14.20 -13.66 -9.50
N SER A 195 13.39 -13.83 -10.56
CA SER A 195 13.62 -14.81 -11.62
C SER A 195 12.96 -14.39 -12.92
N MET A 196 13.64 -14.59 -14.03
CA MET A 196 13.04 -14.43 -15.36
C MET A 196 12.22 -15.68 -15.74
N GLY A 197 12.58 -16.85 -15.22
CA GLY A 197 11.96 -18.12 -15.60
C GLY A 197 11.94 -18.33 -17.12
N ASP A 198 10.92 -19.06 -17.61
CA ASP A 198 10.63 -19.12 -19.05
C ASP A 198 9.75 -17.92 -19.46
N ALA A 199 10.37 -16.90 -20.02
CA ALA A 199 9.70 -15.70 -20.49
C ALA A 199 8.96 -15.88 -21.84
N GLY A 200 8.96 -17.07 -22.45
CA GLY A 200 8.36 -17.30 -23.76
C GLY A 200 6.89 -16.98 -23.82
N ARG A 201 6.13 -17.31 -22.75
CA ARG A 201 4.70 -16.94 -22.67
C ARG A 201 4.49 -15.43 -22.57
N ILE A 202 5.33 -14.71 -21.83
CA ILE A 202 5.27 -13.24 -21.73
C ILE A 202 5.55 -12.62 -23.10
N ARG A 203 6.58 -13.08 -23.82
CA ARG A 203 6.88 -12.58 -25.17
C ARG A 203 5.69 -12.73 -26.12
N ARG A 204 5.01 -13.89 -26.11
CA ARG A 204 3.79 -14.10 -26.90
C ARG A 204 2.68 -13.10 -26.56
N VAL A 205 2.49 -12.79 -25.29
CA VAL A 205 1.50 -11.75 -24.84
C VAL A 205 1.87 -10.38 -25.44
N VAL A 206 3.15 -10.00 -25.39
CA VAL A 206 3.62 -8.73 -25.95
C VAL A 206 3.50 -8.70 -27.46
N GLU A 207 3.84 -9.78 -28.17
CA GLU A 207 3.71 -9.89 -29.62
C GLU A 207 2.23 -9.77 -30.07
N LYS A 208 1.34 -10.44 -29.35
CA LYS A 208 -0.11 -10.36 -29.55
C LYS A 208 -0.63 -8.93 -29.37
N ALA A 209 -0.18 -8.24 -28.29
CA ALA A 209 -0.54 -6.85 -28.04
C ALA A 209 -0.06 -5.91 -29.16
N ARG A 210 1.20 -6.07 -29.60
CA ARG A 210 1.79 -5.29 -30.71
C ARG A 210 1.11 -5.54 -32.05
N ALA A 211 0.62 -6.76 -32.28
CA ALA A 211 -0.15 -7.09 -33.47
C ALA A 211 -1.54 -6.43 -33.50
N GLY A 212 -2.01 -5.91 -32.36
CA GLY A 212 -3.36 -5.33 -32.23
C GLY A 212 -4.43 -6.39 -31.93
N GLU A 213 -4.02 -7.62 -31.59
CA GLU A 213 -4.92 -8.67 -31.18
C GLU A 213 -5.41 -8.41 -29.73
N PRO A 214 -6.63 -8.85 -29.38
CA PRO A 214 -7.13 -8.69 -28.02
C PRO A 214 -6.23 -9.40 -26.99
N VAL A 215 -5.83 -8.69 -25.95
CA VAL A 215 -5.04 -9.19 -24.82
C VAL A 215 -5.78 -8.91 -23.52
N THR A 216 -5.86 -9.89 -22.63
CA THR A 216 -6.45 -9.73 -21.30
C THR A 216 -5.36 -9.96 -20.24
N ILE A 217 -5.10 -8.93 -19.42
CA ILE A 217 -4.23 -9.02 -18.24
C ILE A 217 -5.12 -9.14 -17.02
N ALA A 218 -4.98 -10.22 -16.28
CA ALA A 218 -5.74 -10.50 -15.07
C ALA A 218 -4.82 -10.48 -13.84
N TYR A 219 -5.39 -10.10 -12.71
CA TYR A 219 -4.73 -10.09 -11.40
C TYR A 219 -5.60 -10.84 -10.40
N ILE A 220 -4.96 -11.69 -9.60
CA ILE A 220 -5.60 -12.34 -8.47
C ILE A 220 -4.71 -12.21 -7.24
N GLY A 221 -5.31 -11.78 -6.11
CA GLY A 221 -4.53 -11.48 -4.90
C GLY A 221 -5.38 -10.96 -3.76
N GLY A 222 -4.71 -10.45 -2.74
CA GLY A 222 -5.29 -9.89 -1.52
C GLY A 222 -5.70 -8.42 -1.63
N SER A 223 -5.58 -7.69 -0.50
CA SER A 223 -5.90 -6.26 -0.40
C SER A 223 -5.00 -5.37 -1.27
N ILE A 224 -3.73 -5.70 -1.41
CA ILE A 224 -2.79 -4.94 -2.25
C ILE A 224 -3.21 -5.03 -3.73
N THR A 225 -3.63 -6.21 -4.18
CA THR A 225 -4.21 -6.39 -5.53
C THR A 225 -5.58 -5.71 -5.67
N GLN A 226 -6.39 -5.68 -4.61
CA GLN A 226 -7.62 -4.88 -4.60
C GLN A 226 -7.33 -3.39 -4.79
N GLY A 227 -6.19 -2.92 -4.25
CA GLY A 227 -5.70 -1.56 -4.37
C GLY A 227 -5.67 -0.80 -3.05
N ALA A 228 -5.74 -1.49 -1.91
CA ALA A 228 -5.69 -0.84 -0.61
C ALA A 228 -4.43 0.02 -0.46
N GLY A 229 -4.58 1.21 0.13
CA GLY A 229 -3.55 2.24 0.23
C GLY A 229 -3.45 3.16 -1.00
N ALA A 230 -4.00 2.76 -2.16
CA ALA A 230 -4.06 3.61 -3.33
C ALA A 230 -5.22 4.60 -3.27
N VAL A 231 -4.96 5.86 -3.64
CA VAL A 231 -5.91 6.96 -3.56
C VAL A 231 -5.91 7.75 -4.88
N PRO A 232 -6.95 7.68 -5.71
CA PRO A 232 -8.12 6.78 -5.68
C PRO A 232 -7.74 5.30 -5.95
N LEU A 233 -8.43 4.39 -5.24
CA LEU A 233 -8.13 2.95 -5.24
C LEU A 233 -8.10 2.32 -6.63
N HIS A 234 -9.02 2.69 -7.53
CA HIS A 234 -9.16 2.03 -8.81
C HIS A 234 -8.15 2.49 -9.88
N THR A 235 -7.60 3.69 -9.77
CA THR A 235 -6.74 4.30 -10.80
C THR A 235 -5.29 4.48 -10.36
N GLN A 236 -5.02 4.37 -9.06
CA GLN A 236 -3.68 4.54 -8.51
C GLN A 236 -3.03 3.22 -8.05
N CYS A 237 -3.79 2.11 -7.99
CA CYS A 237 -3.24 0.80 -7.61
C CYS A 237 -2.27 0.25 -8.67
N TYR A 238 -1.34 -0.61 -8.22
CA TYR A 238 -0.29 -1.18 -9.08
C TYR A 238 -0.85 -1.93 -10.29
N ALA A 239 -1.96 -2.63 -10.12
CA ALA A 239 -2.58 -3.42 -11.18
C ALA A 239 -3.08 -2.52 -12.33
N TYR A 240 -3.74 -1.39 -12.02
CA TYR A 240 -4.16 -0.43 -13.01
C TYR A 240 -2.96 0.29 -13.65
N ARG A 241 -1.97 0.71 -12.86
CA ARG A 241 -0.78 1.41 -13.34
C ARG A 241 0.05 0.53 -14.27
N PHE A 242 0.26 -0.73 -13.91
CA PHE A 242 0.97 -1.68 -14.77
C PHE A 242 0.19 -1.94 -16.08
N TRP A 243 -1.12 -2.22 -15.98
CA TRP A 243 -1.97 -2.39 -17.16
C TRP A 243 -1.89 -1.18 -18.09
N LYS A 244 -2.01 0.04 -17.55
CA LYS A 244 -1.95 1.28 -18.32
C LYS A 244 -0.59 1.47 -18.99
N ALA A 245 0.51 1.19 -18.27
CA ALA A 245 1.86 1.27 -18.80
C ALA A 245 2.11 0.22 -19.90
N PHE A 246 1.66 -1.02 -19.66
CA PHE A 246 1.74 -2.11 -20.64
C PHE A 246 0.93 -1.78 -21.90
N ALA A 247 -0.32 -1.37 -21.75
CA ALA A 247 -1.19 -0.99 -22.86
C ALA A 247 -0.63 0.19 -23.67
N GLY A 248 -0.08 1.19 -22.97
CA GLY A 248 0.55 2.35 -23.63
C GLY A 248 1.83 2.01 -24.39
N LYS A 249 2.63 1.07 -23.88
CA LYS A 249 3.92 0.69 -24.51
C LYS A 249 3.79 -0.37 -25.59
N TYR A 250 2.94 -1.36 -25.38
CA TYR A 250 2.83 -2.55 -26.23
C TYR A 250 1.49 -2.73 -26.92
N GLY A 251 0.43 -2.12 -26.39
CA GLY A 251 -0.90 -2.20 -26.95
C GLY A 251 -1.09 -1.35 -28.20
N LYS A 252 -2.16 -1.66 -28.95
CA LYS A 252 -2.57 -0.97 -30.16
C LYS A 252 -4.08 -0.89 -30.22
N ASN A 253 -4.64 0.30 -30.49
CA ASN A 253 -6.08 0.50 -30.64
C ASN A 253 -6.92 0.01 -29.43
N ASN A 254 -6.44 0.24 -28.19
CA ASN A 254 -7.11 -0.17 -26.95
C ASN A 254 -7.38 -1.70 -26.86
N ASN A 255 -6.50 -2.51 -27.42
CA ASN A 255 -6.65 -3.97 -27.47
C ASN A 255 -6.30 -4.68 -26.16
N VAL A 256 -5.88 -3.97 -25.10
CA VAL A 256 -5.49 -4.59 -23.82
C VAL A 256 -6.56 -4.35 -22.77
N LYS A 257 -7.13 -5.44 -22.26
CA LYS A 257 -8.17 -5.46 -21.21
C LYS A 257 -7.58 -5.73 -19.84
N LEU A 258 -8.17 -5.13 -18.80
CA LEU A 258 -7.84 -5.35 -17.41
C LEU A 258 -8.93 -6.16 -16.70
N ILE A 259 -8.53 -7.21 -15.96
CA ILE A 259 -9.36 -7.89 -14.96
C ILE A 259 -8.63 -7.82 -13.62
N LYS A 260 -9.24 -7.18 -12.64
CA LYS A 260 -8.69 -7.05 -11.29
C LYS A 260 -9.55 -7.83 -10.30
N ALA A 261 -9.02 -8.92 -9.76
CA ALA A 261 -9.67 -9.83 -8.83
C ALA A 261 -8.93 -9.89 -7.48
N GLY A 262 -8.69 -8.71 -6.86
CA GLY A 262 -8.18 -8.58 -5.49
C GLY A 262 -9.33 -8.57 -4.48
N VAL A 263 -9.18 -9.31 -3.37
CA VAL A 263 -10.12 -9.32 -2.23
C VAL A 263 -9.31 -9.24 -0.93
N GLY A 264 -9.56 -8.18 -0.15
CA GLY A 264 -8.79 -7.88 1.06
C GLY A 264 -8.84 -9.01 2.09
N GLY A 265 -7.70 -9.26 2.75
CA GLY A 265 -7.58 -10.23 3.84
C GLY A 265 -7.72 -11.70 3.42
N THR A 266 -7.62 -12.03 2.12
CA THR A 266 -7.88 -13.40 1.64
C THR A 266 -6.60 -14.10 1.18
N PRO A 267 -6.38 -15.37 1.58
CA PRO A 267 -5.26 -16.19 1.15
C PRO A 267 -5.48 -16.78 -0.25
N SER A 268 -4.43 -17.42 -0.79
CA SER A 268 -4.45 -18.11 -2.08
C SER A 268 -5.45 -19.25 -2.14
N GLU A 269 -5.80 -19.87 -1.02
CA GLU A 269 -6.86 -20.88 -0.91
C GLU A 269 -8.20 -20.32 -1.45
N LEU A 270 -8.61 -19.16 -0.93
CA LEU A 270 -9.82 -18.50 -1.46
C LEU A 270 -9.60 -18.00 -2.89
N GLY A 271 -8.37 -17.58 -3.23
CA GLY A 271 -7.99 -17.23 -4.60
C GLY A 271 -8.25 -18.37 -5.57
N MET A 272 -7.86 -19.60 -5.22
CA MET A 272 -8.06 -20.80 -6.02
C MET A 272 -9.56 -21.10 -6.23
N ILE A 273 -10.37 -20.99 -5.16
CA ILE A 273 -11.81 -21.28 -5.20
C ILE A 273 -12.55 -20.27 -6.10
N ARG A 274 -12.22 -18.97 -5.97
CA ARG A 274 -12.91 -17.89 -6.68
C ARG A 274 -12.38 -17.59 -8.09
N PHE A 275 -11.30 -18.27 -8.53
CA PHE A 275 -10.64 -18.00 -9.81
C PHE A 275 -11.58 -18.06 -11.00
N GLU A 276 -12.44 -19.12 -11.08
CA GLU A 276 -13.43 -19.28 -12.15
C GLU A 276 -14.40 -18.11 -12.24
N ARG A 277 -14.95 -17.71 -11.10
CA ARG A 277 -15.92 -16.61 -11.03
C ARG A 277 -15.27 -15.25 -11.28
N ASP A 278 -14.15 -14.97 -10.59
CA ASP A 278 -13.61 -13.60 -10.50
C ASP A 278 -12.63 -13.28 -11.62
N VAL A 279 -11.91 -14.26 -12.15
CA VAL A 279 -10.96 -14.08 -13.26
C VAL A 279 -11.56 -14.53 -14.58
N LEU A 280 -12.07 -15.76 -14.67
CA LEU A 280 -12.62 -16.31 -15.92
C LEU A 280 -14.05 -15.85 -16.20
N ARG A 281 -14.73 -15.18 -15.24
CA ARG A 281 -16.11 -14.74 -15.38
C ARG A 281 -17.04 -15.86 -15.85
N ASP A 282 -16.92 -17.01 -15.21
CA ASP A 282 -17.65 -18.24 -15.56
C ASP A 282 -17.41 -18.66 -17.02
N GLY A 283 -16.16 -18.62 -17.45
CA GLY A 283 -15.74 -19.03 -18.80
C GLY A 283 -15.91 -17.98 -19.90
N LYS A 284 -16.36 -16.76 -19.55
CA LYS A 284 -16.53 -15.64 -20.52
C LYS A 284 -15.22 -14.93 -20.83
N GLU A 285 -14.22 -15.05 -19.97
CA GLU A 285 -12.94 -14.36 -20.09
C GLU A 285 -11.79 -15.37 -20.20
N LYS A 286 -10.82 -15.02 -21.03
CA LYS A 286 -9.61 -15.80 -21.26
C LYS A 286 -8.41 -14.92 -21.07
N PRO A 287 -7.75 -14.95 -19.89
CA PRO A 287 -6.56 -14.13 -19.65
C PRO A 287 -5.38 -14.64 -20.46
N ASP A 288 -4.60 -13.71 -21.02
CA ASP A 288 -3.31 -13.97 -21.67
C ASP A 288 -2.15 -13.91 -20.67
N LEU A 289 -2.30 -13.06 -19.65
CA LEU A 289 -1.36 -12.93 -18.53
C LEU A 289 -2.14 -12.91 -17.22
N VAL A 290 -1.69 -13.70 -16.24
CA VAL A 290 -2.22 -13.67 -14.87
C VAL A 290 -1.10 -13.32 -13.90
N VAL A 291 -1.27 -12.24 -13.15
CA VAL A 291 -0.41 -11.86 -12.03
C VAL A 291 -1.00 -12.42 -10.74
N VAL A 292 -0.22 -13.20 -10.00
CA VAL A 292 -0.62 -13.87 -8.74
C VAL A 292 0.12 -13.23 -7.58
N GLU A 293 -0.63 -12.65 -6.60
CA GLU A 293 -0.07 -11.93 -5.46
C GLU A 293 -0.75 -12.36 -4.15
N PHE A 294 -0.05 -13.16 -3.34
CA PHE A 294 -0.53 -13.63 -2.03
C PHE A 294 0.59 -13.70 -0.98
N ALA A 295 1.77 -13.19 -1.27
CA ALA A 295 2.95 -13.36 -0.40
C ALA A 295 2.82 -12.76 1.00
N VAL A 296 1.84 -11.90 1.22
CA VAL A 296 1.56 -11.30 2.53
C VAL A 296 0.21 -11.76 3.12
N ASN A 297 -0.48 -12.67 2.44
CA ASN A 297 -1.81 -13.15 2.85
C ASN A 297 -1.83 -14.63 3.26
N ASP A 298 -0.83 -15.42 2.85
CA ASP A 298 -0.83 -16.88 2.99
C ASP A 298 -0.25 -17.38 4.33
N GLU A 299 -0.12 -16.53 5.35
CA GLU A 299 0.32 -16.97 6.68
C GLU A 299 -0.69 -17.93 7.30
N GLY A 300 -1.99 -17.59 7.18
CA GLY A 300 -3.09 -18.41 7.65
C GLY A 300 -3.47 -19.58 6.74
N ASP A 301 -2.75 -19.80 5.62
CA ASP A 301 -2.97 -20.96 4.75
C ASP A 301 -2.49 -22.24 5.43
N GLU A 302 -3.45 -23.05 5.91
CA GLU A 302 -3.17 -24.34 6.55
C GLU A 302 -2.47 -25.34 5.61
N THR A 303 -2.60 -25.15 4.29
CA THR A 303 -1.98 -26.01 3.27
C THR A 303 -0.50 -25.70 3.04
N LYS A 304 0.01 -24.60 3.66
CA LYS A 304 1.42 -24.16 3.60
C LYS A 304 1.95 -24.03 2.15
N GLY A 305 1.16 -23.40 1.29
CA GLY A 305 1.50 -23.11 -0.10
C GLY A 305 0.97 -24.10 -1.13
N ARG A 306 0.32 -25.21 -0.73
CA ARG A 306 -0.28 -26.15 -1.69
C ARG A 306 -1.44 -25.53 -2.47
N CYS A 307 -2.27 -24.71 -1.83
CA CYS A 307 -3.34 -23.99 -2.51
C CYS A 307 -2.78 -22.94 -3.50
N TYR A 308 -1.69 -22.29 -3.15
CA TYR A 308 -0.98 -21.40 -4.06
C TYR A 308 -0.46 -22.16 -5.29
N GLU A 309 0.22 -23.31 -5.10
CA GLU A 309 0.66 -24.18 -6.20
C GLU A 309 -0.52 -24.69 -7.04
N SER A 310 -1.63 -25.06 -6.40
CA SER A 310 -2.85 -25.53 -7.09
C SER A 310 -3.47 -24.42 -7.96
N LEU A 311 -3.50 -23.18 -7.48
CA LEU A 311 -3.94 -22.03 -8.28
C LEU A 311 -3.01 -21.84 -9.49
N VAL A 312 -1.71 -21.84 -9.28
CA VAL A 312 -0.71 -21.67 -10.35
C VAL A 312 -0.84 -22.78 -11.41
N THR A 313 -0.93 -24.05 -10.99
CA THR A 313 -1.07 -25.19 -11.92
C THR A 313 -2.41 -25.17 -12.66
N LYS A 314 -3.48 -24.75 -12.00
CA LYS A 314 -4.78 -24.53 -12.63
C LYS A 314 -4.69 -23.53 -13.80
N ILE A 315 -4.01 -22.40 -13.58
CA ILE A 315 -3.80 -21.38 -14.61
C ILE A 315 -2.93 -21.92 -15.74
N LEU A 316 -1.83 -22.59 -15.41
CA LEU A 316 -0.90 -23.17 -16.42
C LEU A 316 -1.53 -24.25 -17.28
N SER A 317 -2.54 -24.95 -16.76
CA SER A 317 -3.26 -26.05 -17.43
C SER A 317 -4.40 -25.57 -18.34
N MET A 318 -4.66 -24.25 -18.39
CA MET A 318 -5.70 -23.71 -19.29
C MET A 318 -5.31 -23.93 -20.76
N PRO A 319 -6.29 -24.20 -21.65
CA PRO A 319 -6.03 -24.51 -23.07
C PRO A 319 -5.23 -23.43 -23.79
N ASP A 320 -5.48 -22.16 -23.46
CA ASP A 320 -4.82 -21.01 -24.09
C ASP A 320 -3.43 -20.73 -23.52
N ALA A 321 -2.97 -21.55 -22.53
CA ALA A 321 -1.66 -21.49 -21.90
C ALA A 321 -1.19 -20.06 -21.53
N PRO A 322 -1.92 -19.34 -20.66
CA PRO A 322 -1.60 -17.97 -20.30
C PRO A 322 -0.20 -17.87 -19.66
N ALA A 323 0.41 -16.69 -19.76
CA ALA A 323 1.58 -16.36 -18.96
C ALA A 323 1.17 -16.23 -17.48
N VAL A 324 2.00 -16.72 -16.56
CA VAL A 324 1.84 -16.54 -15.13
C VAL A 324 3.04 -15.74 -14.61
N LEU A 325 2.77 -14.69 -13.84
CA LEU A 325 3.79 -13.89 -13.18
C LEU A 325 3.50 -13.88 -11.68
N LEU A 326 4.49 -14.26 -10.86
CA LEU A 326 4.37 -14.28 -9.43
C LEU A 326 4.92 -12.97 -8.85
N LEU A 327 4.08 -12.28 -8.06
CA LEU A 327 4.43 -11.02 -7.41
C LEU A 327 4.48 -11.21 -5.90
N PHE A 328 5.63 -10.93 -5.29
CA PHE A 328 5.84 -11.02 -3.86
C PHE A 328 5.87 -9.62 -3.25
N ALA A 329 4.72 -9.17 -2.74
CA ALA A 329 4.57 -7.95 -1.95
C ALA A 329 5.27 -8.10 -0.58
N VAL A 330 5.35 -7.00 0.18
CA VAL A 330 6.03 -6.95 1.49
C VAL A 330 5.28 -6.02 2.43
N PHE A 331 5.29 -6.32 3.74
CA PHE A 331 4.81 -5.44 4.80
C PHE A 331 5.92 -4.51 5.32
N ALA A 332 5.54 -3.49 6.07
CA ALA A 332 6.47 -2.47 6.56
C ALA A 332 7.53 -3.00 7.55
N ASN A 333 7.30 -4.15 8.16
CA ASN A 333 8.25 -4.88 8.98
C ASN A 333 9.19 -5.79 8.18
N ASP A 334 9.30 -5.59 6.86
CA ASP A 334 10.09 -6.38 5.92
C ASP A 334 9.62 -7.85 5.75
N TRP A 335 8.43 -8.19 6.27
CA TRP A 335 7.91 -9.55 6.26
C TRP A 335 7.12 -9.88 4.99
N ASN A 336 7.35 -11.07 4.47
CA ASN A 336 6.51 -11.77 3.50
C ASN A 336 6.83 -13.27 3.50
N LEU A 337 6.12 -14.04 2.68
CA LEU A 337 6.28 -15.49 2.52
C LEU A 337 7.00 -15.87 1.21
N GLN A 338 7.86 -15.02 0.70
CA GLN A 338 8.60 -15.30 -0.55
C GLN A 338 9.35 -16.63 -0.49
N GLU A 339 10.01 -16.95 0.63
CA GLU A 339 10.76 -18.21 0.78
C GLU A 339 9.85 -19.45 0.74
N ARG A 340 8.59 -19.32 1.14
CA ARG A 340 7.61 -20.41 1.06
C ARG A 340 7.07 -20.58 -0.36
N LEU A 341 6.87 -19.49 -1.10
CA LEU A 341 6.13 -19.47 -2.36
C LEU A 341 7.04 -19.47 -3.61
N ALA A 342 8.25 -18.93 -3.51
CA ALA A 342 9.21 -18.91 -4.63
C ALA A 342 9.56 -20.30 -5.19
N PRO A 343 9.64 -21.38 -4.39
CA PRO A 343 9.86 -22.72 -4.91
C PRO A 343 8.81 -23.18 -5.95
N VAL A 344 7.58 -22.66 -5.88
CA VAL A 344 6.55 -22.92 -6.91
C VAL A 344 6.98 -22.28 -8.23
N GLY A 345 7.45 -21.01 -8.20
CA GLY A 345 7.96 -20.35 -9.38
C GLY A 345 9.18 -21.03 -9.98
N GLU A 346 10.10 -21.48 -9.15
CA GLU A 346 11.30 -22.22 -9.58
C GLU A 346 10.92 -23.54 -10.27
N ARG A 347 10.02 -24.32 -9.65
CA ARG A 347 9.56 -25.61 -10.19
C ARG A 347 8.92 -25.50 -11.56
N TYR A 348 8.11 -24.48 -11.77
CA TYR A 348 7.38 -24.27 -13.03
C TYR A 348 8.06 -23.25 -13.95
N GLN A 349 9.29 -22.83 -13.63
CA GLN A 349 10.10 -21.88 -14.38
C GLN A 349 9.33 -20.58 -14.68
N LEU A 350 8.68 -20.02 -13.66
CA LEU A 350 7.86 -18.81 -13.81
C LEU A 350 8.66 -17.54 -13.56
N PRO A 351 8.31 -16.45 -14.25
CA PRO A 351 8.79 -15.12 -13.92
C PRO A 351 8.32 -14.68 -12.53
N MET A 352 9.25 -14.13 -11.73
CA MET A 352 9.02 -13.72 -10.35
C MET A 352 9.54 -12.32 -10.07
N VAL A 353 8.71 -11.49 -9.44
CA VAL A 353 9.04 -10.14 -8.98
C VAL A 353 8.95 -10.06 -7.46
N SER A 354 10.03 -9.61 -6.81
CA SER A 354 10.11 -9.38 -5.38
C SER A 354 10.10 -7.88 -5.05
N ILE A 355 9.04 -7.41 -4.46
CA ILE A 355 8.98 -6.03 -3.97
C ILE A 355 9.88 -5.87 -2.74
N ARG A 356 9.95 -6.89 -1.87
CA ARG A 356 10.85 -6.91 -0.72
C ARG A 356 12.29 -6.64 -1.12
N ASP A 357 12.81 -7.36 -2.13
CA ASP A 357 14.20 -7.26 -2.55
C ASP A 357 14.52 -5.90 -3.20
N ALA A 358 13.49 -5.27 -3.80
CA ALA A 358 13.61 -3.92 -4.32
C ALA A 358 13.72 -2.88 -3.21
N VAL A 359 12.74 -2.82 -2.30
CA VAL A 359 12.53 -1.65 -1.42
C VAL A 359 13.16 -1.80 -0.04
N THR A 360 13.21 -3.01 0.55
CA THR A 360 13.75 -3.20 1.90
C THR A 360 15.19 -2.71 2.06
N PRO A 361 16.10 -2.90 1.09
CA PRO A 361 17.44 -2.33 1.19
C PRO A 361 17.47 -0.80 1.28
N GLN A 362 16.46 -0.11 0.74
CA GLN A 362 16.34 1.35 0.84
C GLN A 362 15.94 1.77 2.26
N PHE A 363 15.02 1.06 2.87
CA PHE A 363 14.53 1.38 4.22
C PHE A 363 15.61 1.28 5.30
N ARG A 364 16.62 0.43 5.08
CA ARG A 364 17.75 0.22 5.99
C ARG A 364 18.86 1.27 5.83
N GLN A 365 18.81 2.11 4.79
CA GLN A 365 19.80 3.15 4.57
C GLN A 365 19.45 4.40 5.38
N ALA A 366 20.37 4.86 6.21
CA ALA A 366 20.23 6.10 6.98
C ALA A 366 20.38 7.35 6.11
N LYS A 367 21.13 7.26 4.99
CA LYS A 367 21.41 8.37 4.06
C LYS A 367 21.28 7.87 2.63
N ASP A 368 20.93 8.80 1.73
CA ASP A 368 20.87 8.56 0.27
C ASP A 368 19.89 7.44 -0.15
N ARG A 369 18.92 7.13 0.70
CA ARG A 369 17.82 6.22 0.36
C ARG A 369 16.99 6.78 -0.78
N VAL A 370 16.61 5.93 -1.72
CA VAL A 370 15.75 6.28 -2.86
C VAL A 370 14.32 6.54 -2.39
N VAL A 371 13.84 5.71 -1.47
CA VAL A 371 12.48 5.78 -0.93
C VAL A 371 12.49 5.44 0.56
N SER A 372 11.71 6.15 1.36
CA SER A 372 11.50 5.86 2.79
C SER A 372 10.32 4.90 2.99
N LYS A 373 10.20 4.33 4.21
CA LYS A 373 9.01 3.56 4.60
C LYS A 373 7.74 4.41 4.49
N ASN A 374 7.78 5.65 4.99
CA ASN A 374 6.64 6.57 4.91
C ASN A 374 6.21 6.84 3.46
N GLN A 375 7.15 7.02 2.55
CA GLN A 375 6.86 7.26 1.14
C GLN A 375 6.29 6.02 0.44
N PHE A 376 6.74 4.82 0.83
CA PHE A 376 6.27 3.58 0.20
C PHE A 376 4.97 3.05 0.82
N PHE A 377 4.81 3.11 2.15
CA PHE A 377 3.66 2.55 2.85
C PHE A 377 2.64 3.61 3.25
N TYR A 378 1.37 3.32 3.00
CA TYR A 378 0.23 4.08 3.49
C TYR A 378 -0.04 3.79 4.97
N ASP A 379 -0.03 2.52 5.31
CA ASP A 379 -0.08 1.94 6.66
C ASP A 379 0.95 0.79 6.76
N ALA A 380 0.95 0.01 7.83
CA ALA A 380 1.88 -1.10 8.00
C ALA A 380 1.81 -2.19 6.92
N PHE A 381 0.71 -2.24 6.16
CA PHE A 381 0.38 -3.34 5.25
C PHE A 381 0.30 -2.92 3.78
N HIS A 382 -0.10 -1.69 3.50
CA HIS A 382 -0.52 -1.28 2.17
C HIS A 382 0.37 -0.17 1.59
N PRO A 383 0.69 -0.24 0.29
CA PRO A 383 1.50 0.78 -0.36
C PRO A 383 0.73 2.11 -0.55
N THR A 384 1.45 3.23 -0.55
CA THR A 384 0.96 4.52 -1.03
C THR A 384 0.78 4.52 -2.55
N ASN A 385 0.29 5.63 -3.13
CA ASN A 385 0.31 5.84 -4.59
C ASN A 385 1.70 5.65 -5.18
N LEU A 386 2.74 6.13 -4.49
CA LEU A 386 4.14 5.95 -4.90
C LEU A 386 4.57 4.48 -4.76
N GLY A 387 4.20 3.82 -3.65
CA GLY A 387 4.48 2.39 -3.46
C GLY A 387 3.84 1.53 -4.56
N HIS A 388 2.58 1.78 -4.89
CA HIS A 388 1.91 1.12 -6.01
C HIS A 388 2.56 1.43 -7.38
N LYS A 389 3.07 2.65 -7.56
CA LYS A 389 3.83 3.01 -8.78
C LYS A 389 5.12 2.21 -8.88
N ILE A 390 5.89 2.11 -7.80
CA ILE A 390 7.11 1.29 -7.73
C ILE A 390 6.80 -0.18 -8.05
N MET A 391 5.73 -0.75 -7.48
CA MET A 391 5.30 -2.12 -7.81
C MET A 391 5.00 -2.29 -9.30
N ALA A 392 4.31 -1.33 -9.91
CA ALA A 392 4.01 -1.35 -11.34
C ALA A 392 5.29 -1.26 -12.19
N ASP A 393 6.27 -0.44 -11.78
CA ASP A 393 7.54 -0.32 -12.49
C ASP A 393 8.38 -1.60 -12.37
N CYS A 394 8.36 -2.28 -11.23
CA CYS A 394 9.00 -3.59 -11.07
C CYS A 394 8.40 -4.63 -12.04
N LEU A 395 7.08 -4.66 -12.19
CA LEU A 395 6.42 -5.54 -13.16
C LEU A 395 6.77 -5.16 -14.60
N MET A 396 6.78 -3.86 -14.94
CA MET A 396 7.16 -3.40 -16.27
C MET A 396 8.61 -3.72 -16.59
N TYR A 397 9.52 -3.59 -15.62
CA TYR A 397 10.92 -3.96 -15.78
C TYR A 397 11.07 -5.44 -16.20
N LEU A 398 10.37 -6.36 -15.52
CA LEU A 398 10.36 -7.77 -15.91
C LEU A 398 9.85 -7.97 -17.35
N ILE A 399 8.74 -7.33 -17.74
CA ILE A 399 8.22 -7.42 -19.11
C ILE A 399 9.24 -6.91 -20.12
N ASP A 400 9.84 -5.75 -19.86
CA ASP A 400 10.85 -5.15 -20.74
C ASP A 400 12.08 -6.07 -20.90
N ARG A 401 12.54 -6.67 -19.80
CA ARG A 401 13.64 -7.65 -19.83
C ARG A 401 13.26 -8.90 -20.62
N ALA A 402 12.04 -9.42 -20.43
CA ALA A 402 11.55 -10.59 -21.15
C ALA A 402 11.52 -10.39 -22.67
N VAL A 403 11.28 -9.15 -23.12
CA VAL A 403 11.27 -8.79 -24.55
C VAL A 403 12.68 -8.55 -25.09
N CYS A 404 13.60 -8.00 -24.30
CA CYS A 404 14.94 -7.65 -24.74
C CYS A 404 15.92 -8.82 -24.72
N GLU A 405 15.68 -9.86 -23.92
CA GLU A 405 16.55 -11.03 -23.85
C GLU A 405 16.25 -11.98 -25.03
N PRO A 406 17.15 -12.15 -25.99
CA PRO A 406 17.00 -13.16 -27.04
C PRO A 406 17.09 -14.57 -26.41
N ASP A 407 16.39 -15.54 -27.00
CA ASP A 407 16.33 -16.97 -26.64
C ASP A 407 17.70 -17.62 -26.37
N ILE A 408 18.37 -17.27 -25.29
CA ILE A 408 19.59 -17.97 -24.86
C ILE A 408 19.25 -19.40 -24.47
N LEU A 409 18.07 -19.66 -23.91
CA LEU A 409 17.62 -21.01 -23.51
C LEU A 409 17.20 -21.89 -24.71
N ARG A 410 16.74 -21.33 -25.83
CA ARG A 410 16.46 -22.13 -27.03
C ARG A 410 17.74 -22.77 -27.60
N ARG A 411 18.88 -22.07 -27.50
CA ARG A 411 20.17 -22.62 -27.98
C ARG A 411 20.77 -23.71 -27.09
N MET A 412 20.36 -23.81 -25.82
CA MET A 412 20.84 -24.86 -24.92
C MET A 412 20.05 -26.18 -25.07
N HIS A 413 18.81 -26.14 -25.59
CA HIS A 413 17.99 -27.33 -25.84
C HIS A 413 18.16 -27.90 -27.25
N GLU A 414 18.79 -27.18 -28.16
CA GLU A 414 19.10 -27.66 -29.52
C GLU A 414 20.45 -28.41 -29.67
N LYS A 415 21.23 -28.50 -28.60
CA LYS A 415 22.41 -29.37 -28.64
C LYS A 415 22.00 -30.78 -28.22
N PRO A 416 22.14 -31.77 -29.09
CA PRO A 416 21.91 -33.16 -28.71
C PRO A 416 22.85 -33.56 -27.55
N VAL A 417 22.27 -34.24 -26.55
CA VAL A 417 22.97 -34.64 -25.33
C VAL A 417 23.99 -35.76 -25.64
N TYR A 418 23.95 -36.29 -26.85
CA TYR A 418 24.90 -37.32 -27.34
C TYR A 418 25.35 -36.93 -28.75
N GLY A 419 26.60 -36.49 -28.84
CA GLY A 419 27.39 -36.48 -30.05
C GLY A 419 28.35 -37.67 -30.02
#